data_22383e4308f4ae808ce651be12576dec
#
_entry.id   22383e4308f4ae808ce651be12576dec
#
_cell.length_a   1.000
_cell.length_b   1.000
_cell.length_c   1.000
_cell.angle_alpha   90.00
_cell.angle_beta   90.00
_cell.angle_gamma   90.00
#
_symmetry.space_group_name_H-M   'P 1'
#
loop_
_entity.id
_entity.type
_entity.pdbx_description
1 polymer ?
#
loop_
_entity_poly.entity_id
_entity_poly.type
_entity_poly.pdbx_seq_one_letter_code
_entity_poly.pdbx_strand_id
1 'polypeptide(L)'
;MPNLTGMNPLLGPQTSQNSQRFLPLSDAYSTSLRRLAFLAAHRLNLPDSALAEGVYAWVSGPTYETSAEGKFLRNAGADVVGMSTVPEVLVARDEGLNVMVLSLVSNFVVIPETYRSIREEVRAEVRFFALVSLAFLIDLKACWQER
;
A
#
# COMPACT_ATOMS: atom_id res chain seq x y z
N MET A 1 5.56 2.88 -4.53
CA MET A 1 4.70 3.36 -3.41
C MET A 1 4.95 4.84 -3.21
N PRO A 2 4.12 5.75 -3.74
CA PRO A 2 4.30 7.18 -3.51
C PRO A 2 3.89 7.57 -2.08
N ASN A 3 4.75 8.32 -1.41
CA ASN A 3 4.46 9.01 -0.17
C ASN A 3 4.11 10.47 -0.52
N LEU A 4 2.84 10.80 -0.48
CA LEU A 4 2.32 12.12 -0.85
C LEU A 4 1.97 12.99 0.36
N THR A 5 2.15 12.48 1.57
CA THR A 5 1.82 13.20 2.80
C THR A 5 2.90 14.22 3.20
N GLY A 6 4.13 14.06 2.70
CA GLY A 6 5.30 14.79 3.19
C GLY A 6 5.77 14.34 4.59
N MET A 7 5.05 13.43 5.23
CA MET A 7 5.44 12.87 6.52
C MET A 7 6.35 11.67 6.33
N ASN A 8 7.37 11.53 7.20
CA ASN A 8 8.22 10.37 7.21
C ASN A 8 8.64 10.08 8.67
N PRO A 9 8.34 8.90 9.21
CA PRO A 9 8.65 8.54 10.59
C PRO A 9 10.16 8.48 10.87
N LEU A 10 10.99 8.41 9.82
CA LEU A 10 12.45 8.39 9.94
C LEU A 10 13.08 9.81 9.96
N LEU A 11 12.26 10.88 9.94
CA LEU A 11 12.76 12.26 10.11
C LEU A 11 13.12 12.49 11.57
N GLY A 12 14.34 13.00 11.81
CA GLY A 12 14.85 13.30 13.14
C GLY A 12 16.17 12.60 13.47
N PRO A 13 16.54 12.50 14.75
CA PRO A 13 17.72 11.75 15.17
C PRO A 13 17.54 10.26 14.87
N GLN A 14 18.61 9.61 14.45
CA GLN A 14 18.61 8.17 14.23
C GLN A 14 18.32 7.45 15.56
N THR A 15 17.30 6.61 15.57
CA THR A 15 16.86 5.87 16.76
C THR A 15 17.38 4.43 16.79
N SER A 16 17.80 3.90 15.63
CA SER A 16 18.34 2.55 15.49
C SER A 16 19.83 2.59 15.14
N GLN A 17 20.59 1.63 15.65
CA GLN A 17 22.01 1.46 15.28
C GLN A 17 22.22 1.04 13.82
N ASN A 18 21.18 0.48 13.19
CA ASN A 18 21.18 0.04 11.80
C ASN A 18 20.62 1.10 10.86
N SER A 19 20.10 2.20 11.39
CA SER A 19 19.45 3.25 10.60
C SER A 19 20.41 3.88 9.60
N GLN A 20 20.00 3.92 8.34
CA GLN A 20 20.74 4.56 7.26
C GLN A 20 20.19 5.96 7.03
N ARG A 21 21.06 6.94 6.82
CA ARG A 21 20.63 8.32 6.53
C ARG A 21 19.76 8.41 5.27
N PHE A 22 20.02 7.55 4.29
CA PHE A 22 19.26 7.43 3.05
C PHE A 22 18.91 5.95 2.83
N LEU A 23 17.70 5.57 3.21
CA LEU A 23 17.21 4.21 3.10
C LEU A 23 16.75 3.92 1.66
N PRO A 24 17.33 2.94 0.95
CA PRO A 24 16.82 2.53 -0.36
C PRO A 24 15.48 1.79 -0.20
N LEU A 25 14.52 2.13 -1.06
CA LEU A 25 13.16 1.55 -1.02
C LEU A 25 12.77 0.87 -2.33
N SER A 26 13.68 0.72 -3.28
CA SER A 26 13.42 0.03 -4.56
C SER A 26 13.01 -1.43 -4.36
N ASP A 27 13.45 -2.06 -3.29
CA ASP A 27 13.18 -3.42 -2.86
C ASP A 27 12.38 -3.49 -1.54
N ALA A 28 11.58 -2.44 -1.24
CA ALA A 28 10.86 -2.32 0.02
C ALA A 28 9.99 -3.55 0.34
N TYR A 29 9.42 -4.17 -0.70
CA TYR A 29 8.60 -5.38 -0.56
C TYR A 29 9.35 -6.62 -1.03
N SER A 30 9.47 -7.61 -0.13
CA SER A 30 10.17 -8.86 -0.39
C SER A 30 9.48 -9.68 -1.49
N THR A 31 10.18 -9.93 -2.59
CA THR A 31 9.70 -10.78 -3.68
C THR A 31 9.41 -12.21 -3.22
N SER A 32 10.22 -12.75 -2.32
CA SER A 32 10.03 -14.10 -1.78
C SER A 32 8.74 -14.21 -0.97
N LEU A 33 8.43 -13.22 -0.11
CA LEU A 33 7.19 -13.19 0.66
C LEU A 33 5.95 -13.01 -0.24
N ARG A 34 6.02 -12.12 -1.24
CA ARG A 34 4.94 -11.94 -2.23
C ARG A 34 4.67 -13.26 -2.97
N ARG A 35 5.71 -13.94 -3.41
CA ARG A 35 5.58 -15.27 -4.04
C ARG A 35 4.92 -16.29 -3.12
N LEU A 36 5.26 -16.30 -1.83
CA LEU A 36 4.63 -17.19 -0.85
C LEU A 36 3.13 -16.90 -0.69
N ALA A 37 2.72 -15.63 -0.74
CA ALA A 37 1.30 -15.25 -0.69
C ALA A 37 0.50 -15.85 -1.86
N PHE A 38 1.03 -15.75 -3.08
CA PHE A 38 0.40 -16.36 -4.26
C PHE A 38 0.37 -17.89 -4.19
N LEU A 39 1.45 -18.52 -3.72
CA LEU A 39 1.48 -19.96 -3.51
C LEU A 39 0.46 -20.41 -2.45
N ALA A 40 0.31 -19.64 -1.38
CA ALA A 40 -0.69 -19.92 -0.35
C ALA A 40 -2.12 -19.79 -0.91
N ALA A 41 -2.41 -18.72 -1.66
CA ALA A 41 -3.69 -18.54 -2.32
C ALA A 41 -4.02 -19.70 -3.25
N HIS A 42 -3.07 -20.14 -4.07
CA HIS A 42 -3.24 -21.30 -4.94
C HIS A 42 -3.52 -22.60 -4.15
N ARG A 43 -2.78 -22.87 -3.07
CA ARG A 43 -3.01 -24.05 -2.20
C ARG A 43 -4.37 -24.03 -1.50
N LEU A 44 -4.88 -22.84 -1.21
CA LEU A 44 -6.21 -22.65 -0.61
C LEU A 44 -7.33 -22.68 -1.65
N ASN A 45 -7.01 -22.91 -2.92
CA ASN A 45 -7.94 -22.88 -4.05
C ASN A 45 -8.72 -21.55 -4.14
N LEU A 46 -8.08 -20.45 -3.80
CA LEU A 46 -8.67 -19.12 -4.02
C LEU A 46 -8.73 -18.84 -5.53
N PRO A 47 -9.78 -18.17 -6.01
CA PRO A 47 -9.85 -17.77 -7.42
C PRO A 47 -8.72 -16.80 -7.76
N ASP A 48 -8.23 -16.81 -9.00
CA ASP A 48 -7.13 -15.95 -9.46
C ASP A 48 -7.41 -14.45 -9.25
N SER A 49 -8.70 -14.09 -9.24
CA SER A 49 -9.14 -12.72 -8.97
C SER A 49 -9.11 -12.30 -7.49
N ALA A 50 -8.85 -13.23 -6.55
CA ALA A 50 -8.86 -12.95 -5.12
C ALA A 50 -7.60 -12.20 -4.64
N LEU A 51 -6.49 -12.32 -5.38
CA LEU A 51 -5.22 -11.71 -5.03
C LEU A 51 -4.60 -11.06 -6.26
N ALA A 52 -4.23 -9.79 -6.15
CA ALA A 52 -3.56 -9.05 -7.20
C ALA A 52 -2.37 -8.28 -6.63
N GLU A 53 -1.38 -7.98 -7.46
CA GLU A 53 -0.32 -7.02 -7.14
C GLU A 53 -0.70 -5.64 -7.64
N GLY A 54 -0.34 -4.61 -6.88
CA GLY A 54 -0.60 -3.23 -7.27
C GLY A 54 0.25 -2.22 -6.50
N VAL A 55 0.15 -0.97 -6.92
CA VAL A 55 0.84 0.16 -6.31
C VAL A 55 -0.08 0.82 -5.28
N TYR A 56 0.38 0.86 -4.04
CA TYR A 56 -0.31 1.52 -2.94
C TYR A 56 0.15 2.97 -2.81
N ALA A 57 -0.76 3.93 -2.82
CA ALA A 57 -0.50 5.32 -2.49
C ALA A 57 -0.90 5.62 -1.05
N TRP A 58 -0.04 6.33 -0.33
CA TRP A 58 -0.32 6.78 1.02
C TRP A 58 -0.75 8.24 1.04
N VAL A 59 -1.88 8.50 1.68
CA VAL A 59 -2.43 9.82 1.97
C VAL A 59 -2.65 9.97 3.48
N SER A 60 -2.67 11.21 3.97
CA SER A 60 -2.71 11.45 5.42
C SER A 60 -4.09 11.23 6.05
N GLY A 61 -5.19 11.38 5.30
CA GLY A 61 -6.52 11.41 5.90
C GLY A 61 -6.72 12.63 6.84
N PRO A 62 -7.76 12.66 7.69
CA PRO A 62 -8.77 11.63 7.94
C PRO A 62 -9.92 11.58 6.93
N THR A 63 -9.94 12.49 5.95
CA THR A 63 -10.94 12.50 4.89
C THR A 63 -10.58 11.54 3.77
N TYR A 64 -11.58 11.03 3.07
CA TYR A 64 -11.39 10.35 1.80
C TYR A 64 -10.98 11.34 0.70
N GLU A 65 -10.47 10.81 -0.39
CA GLU A 65 -9.99 11.56 -1.54
C GLU A 65 -11.14 12.20 -2.29
N THR A 66 -10.91 13.44 -2.72
CA THR A 66 -11.76 14.07 -3.75
C THR A 66 -11.55 13.37 -5.09
N SER A 67 -12.49 13.54 -6.02
CA SER A 67 -12.36 13.01 -7.38
C SER A 67 -11.10 13.51 -8.09
N ALA A 68 -10.67 14.75 -7.82
CA ALA A 68 -9.44 15.31 -8.38
C ALA A 68 -8.18 14.65 -7.83
N GLU A 69 -8.14 14.39 -6.50
CA GLU A 69 -7.05 13.67 -5.86
C GLU A 69 -7.00 12.22 -6.34
N GLY A 70 -8.14 11.53 -6.42
CA GLY A 70 -8.21 10.19 -6.96
C GLY A 70 -7.68 10.10 -8.39
N LYS A 71 -8.05 11.07 -9.25
CA LYS A 71 -7.52 11.15 -10.62
C LYS A 71 -6.01 11.41 -10.64
N PHE A 72 -5.52 12.29 -9.78
CA PHE A 72 -4.08 12.56 -9.65
C PHE A 72 -3.31 11.31 -9.23
N LEU A 73 -3.77 10.61 -8.18
CA LEU A 73 -3.17 9.39 -7.68
C LEU A 73 -3.13 8.29 -8.74
N ARG A 74 -4.24 8.08 -9.45
CA ARG A 74 -4.33 7.13 -10.56
C ARG A 74 -3.35 7.47 -11.68
N ASN A 75 -3.25 8.74 -12.07
CA ASN A 75 -2.32 9.19 -13.10
C ASN A 75 -0.85 9.06 -12.64
N ALA A 76 -0.59 9.11 -11.33
CA ALA A 76 0.71 8.84 -10.74
C ALA A 76 1.03 7.33 -10.66
N GLY A 77 0.13 6.47 -11.14
CA GLY A 77 0.31 5.02 -11.21
C GLY A 77 -0.15 4.26 -9.96
N ALA A 78 -0.96 4.87 -9.09
CA ALA A 78 -1.53 4.17 -7.95
C ALA A 78 -2.73 3.31 -8.38
N ASP A 79 -2.78 2.07 -7.88
CA ASP A 79 -3.90 1.15 -8.02
C ASP A 79 -4.83 1.22 -6.82
N VAL A 80 -4.27 1.47 -5.64
CA VAL A 80 -4.99 1.58 -4.38
C VAL A 80 -4.46 2.75 -3.55
N VAL A 81 -5.32 3.29 -2.69
CA VAL A 81 -4.99 4.39 -1.79
C VAL A 81 -5.41 4.06 -0.37
N GLY A 82 -4.67 4.55 0.60
CA GLY A 82 -5.03 4.41 2.01
C GLY A 82 -4.18 5.30 2.92
N MET A 83 -4.54 5.30 4.21
CA MET A 83 -4.04 6.23 5.23
C MET A 83 -3.01 5.59 6.17
N SER A 84 -2.48 4.42 5.82
CA SER A 84 -1.56 3.62 6.66
C SER A 84 -0.49 2.92 5.80
N THR A 85 0.16 1.90 6.35
CA THR A 85 1.06 0.99 5.65
C THR A 85 2.44 1.56 5.34
N VAL A 86 2.54 2.75 4.73
CA VAL A 86 3.83 3.31 4.32
C VAL A 86 4.72 3.65 5.50
N PRO A 87 4.23 4.30 6.58
CA PRO A 87 5.05 4.56 7.76
C PRO A 87 5.61 3.28 8.38
N GLU A 88 4.78 2.25 8.49
CA GLU A 88 5.17 0.96 9.06
C GLU A 88 6.22 0.26 8.20
N VAL A 89 6.06 0.31 6.88
CA VAL A 89 7.04 -0.25 5.94
C VAL A 89 8.38 0.48 6.03
N LEU A 90 8.37 1.82 6.13
CA LEU A 90 9.60 2.61 6.26
C LEU A 90 10.39 2.21 7.51
N VAL A 91 9.74 2.14 8.67
CA VAL A 91 10.37 1.75 9.93
C VAL A 91 10.85 0.30 9.87
N ALA A 92 10.04 -0.61 9.36
CA ALA A 92 10.43 -2.02 9.24
C ALA A 92 11.65 -2.21 8.32
N ARG A 93 11.73 -1.46 7.22
CA ARG A 93 12.88 -1.50 6.32
C ARG A 93 14.13 -0.89 6.94
N ASP A 94 14.00 0.17 7.75
CA ASP A 94 15.10 0.76 8.50
C ASP A 94 15.69 -0.23 9.52
N GLU A 95 14.83 -1.04 10.15
CA GLU A 95 15.23 -2.13 11.05
C GLU A 95 15.71 -3.40 10.31
N GLY A 96 15.77 -3.38 8.98
CA GLY A 96 16.28 -4.49 8.16
C GLY A 96 15.31 -5.67 8.01
N LEU A 97 14.02 -5.48 8.31
CA LEU A 97 13.01 -6.52 8.18
C LEU A 97 12.63 -6.77 6.73
N ASN A 98 12.28 -8.02 6.43
CA ASN A 98 11.61 -8.37 5.18
C ASN A 98 10.13 -8.05 5.29
N VAL A 99 9.60 -7.26 4.35
CA VAL A 99 8.24 -6.75 4.40
C VAL A 99 7.41 -7.29 3.25
N MET A 100 6.19 -7.68 3.55
CA MET A 100 5.10 -7.89 2.60
C MET A 100 3.84 -7.26 3.18
N VAL A 101 3.02 -6.68 2.33
CA VAL A 101 1.73 -6.10 2.70
C VAL A 101 0.63 -6.78 1.94
N LEU A 102 -0.42 -7.17 2.66
CA LEU A 102 -1.70 -7.56 2.10
C LEU A 102 -2.71 -6.48 2.44
N SER A 103 -3.37 -5.97 1.43
CA SER A 103 -4.34 -4.91 1.57
C SER A 103 -5.74 -5.43 1.20
N LEU A 104 -6.71 -5.26 2.11
CA LEU A 104 -8.10 -5.59 1.84
C LEU A 104 -8.81 -4.38 1.25
N VAL A 105 -9.27 -4.51 0.01
CA VAL A 105 -10.03 -3.45 -0.67
C VAL A 105 -11.46 -3.44 -0.15
N SER A 106 -11.90 -2.32 0.41
CA SER A 106 -13.22 -2.20 1.05
C SER A 106 -14.22 -1.35 0.27
N ASN A 107 -13.74 -0.36 -0.47
CA ASN A 107 -14.57 0.60 -1.20
C ASN A 107 -13.83 1.18 -2.41
N PHE A 108 -14.51 1.97 -3.20
CA PHE A 108 -13.97 2.59 -4.39
C PHE A 108 -13.77 4.10 -4.20
N VAL A 109 -12.73 4.65 -4.80
CA VAL A 109 -12.61 6.10 -5.01
C VAL A 109 -13.42 6.45 -6.27
N VAL A 110 -14.35 7.39 -6.14
CA VAL A 110 -15.19 7.82 -7.26
C VAL A 110 -14.44 8.84 -8.10
N ILE A 111 -14.08 8.45 -9.33
CA ILE A 111 -13.40 9.32 -10.30
C ILE A 111 -14.31 9.47 -11.53
N PRO A 112 -15.03 10.59 -11.67
CA PRO A 112 -15.79 10.86 -12.88
C PRO A 112 -14.87 11.00 -14.10
N GLU A 113 -15.24 10.40 -15.23
CA GLU A 113 -14.44 10.47 -16.46
C GLU A 113 -14.38 11.89 -17.05
N THR A 114 -15.43 12.67 -16.85
CA THR A 114 -15.53 14.06 -17.27
C THR A 114 -16.15 14.88 -16.15
N TYR A 115 -15.76 16.17 -16.04
CA TYR A 115 -16.46 17.11 -15.19
C TYR A 115 -17.88 17.32 -15.77
N ARG A 116 -18.81 16.51 -15.32
CA ARG A 116 -20.21 16.58 -15.73
C ARG A 116 -21.00 17.35 -14.67
N SER A 117 -22.07 18.04 -15.11
CA SER A 117 -22.99 18.67 -14.17
C SER A 117 -23.59 17.59 -13.22
N ILE A 118 -23.92 17.99 -12.00
CA ILE A 118 -24.48 17.11 -10.95
C ILE A 118 -25.59 16.16 -11.47
N ARG A 119 -26.31 16.56 -12.53
CA ARG A 119 -27.33 15.71 -13.19
C ARG A 119 -26.74 14.53 -13.98
N GLU A 120 -25.51 14.62 -14.40
CA GLU A 120 -24.83 13.57 -15.21
C GLU A 120 -23.95 12.67 -14.36
N GLU A 121 -23.51 13.16 -13.17
CA GLU A 121 -22.72 12.37 -12.21
C GLU A 121 -23.43 11.13 -11.71
N VAL A 122 -24.75 11.17 -11.59
CA VAL A 122 -25.59 10.03 -11.14
C VAL A 122 -25.51 8.83 -12.12
N ARG A 123 -24.98 8.99 -13.32
CA ARG A 123 -24.96 7.97 -14.37
C ARG A 123 -23.60 7.36 -14.72
N ALA A 124 -22.49 7.95 -14.29
CA ALA A 124 -21.16 7.49 -14.67
C ALA A 124 -20.35 7.01 -13.46
N GLU A 125 -20.55 5.77 -13.05
CA GLU A 125 -19.70 5.11 -12.06
C GLU A 125 -18.41 4.65 -12.72
N VAL A 126 -17.31 5.40 -12.57
CA VAL A 126 -15.96 4.88 -12.79
C VAL A 126 -15.37 4.50 -11.43
N ARG A 127 -14.95 3.26 -11.30
CA ARG A 127 -14.61 2.63 -10.02
C ARG A 127 -13.09 2.50 -9.87
N PHE A 128 -12.55 3.09 -8.83
CA PHE A 128 -11.18 2.91 -8.35
C PHE A 128 -11.24 2.44 -6.88
N PHE A 129 -10.36 1.53 -6.48
CA PHE A 129 -10.46 0.89 -5.17
C PHE A 129 -9.78 1.68 -4.06
N ALA A 130 -10.44 1.93 -2.95
CA ALA A 130 -9.87 2.43 -1.70
C ALA A 130 -9.87 1.35 -0.60
N LEU A 131 -8.95 1.44 0.34
CA LEU A 131 -8.50 0.29 1.10
C LEU A 131 -8.49 0.48 2.61
N VAL A 132 -8.85 -0.59 3.34
CA VAL A 132 -8.38 -0.82 4.72
C VAL A 132 -7.16 -1.73 4.63
N SER A 133 -5.99 -1.22 5.02
CA SER A 133 -4.74 -1.95 4.93
C SER A 133 -4.49 -2.74 6.22
N LEU A 134 -4.20 -4.02 6.09
CA LEU A 134 -3.65 -4.85 7.15
C LEU A 134 -2.19 -5.17 6.81
N ALA A 135 -1.26 -4.46 7.44
CA ALA A 135 0.17 -4.75 7.30
C ALA A 135 0.55 -5.92 8.21
N PHE A 136 1.01 -7.02 7.63
CA PHE A 136 1.65 -8.10 8.37
C PHE A 136 3.16 -7.92 8.27
N LEU A 137 3.80 -7.60 9.39
CA LEU A 137 5.25 -7.64 9.55
C LEU A 137 5.63 -9.08 9.93
N ILE A 138 6.30 -9.80 9.03
CA ILE A 138 6.78 -11.14 9.29
C ILE A 138 8.30 -11.08 9.41
N ASP A 139 8.82 -11.23 10.61
CA ASP A 139 10.24 -11.47 10.84
C ASP A 139 10.53 -12.97 10.73
N LEU A 140 11.03 -13.40 9.57
CA LEU A 140 11.42 -14.80 9.36
C LEU A 140 12.74 -15.19 10.06
N LYS A 141 13.51 -14.23 10.59
CA LYS A 141 14.73 -14.55 11.33
C LYS A 141 14.44 -15.26 12.66
N ALA A 142 13.32 -14.93 13.31
CA ALA A 142 12.92 -15.57 14.55
C ALA A 142 12.47 -17.03 14.37
N CYS A 143 12.01 -17.40 13.18
CA CYS A 143 11.46 -18.75 12.92
C CYS A 143 12.53 -19.82 12.61
N TRP A 144 13.79 -19.45 12.36
CA TRP A 144 14.86 -20.38 11.93
C TRP A 144 15.89 -20.68 13.02
N GLN A 145 15.79 -20.09 14.20
CA GLN A 145 16.74 -20.33 15.31
C GLN A 145 16.32 -21.48 16.27
N GLU A 146 15.15 -22.10 16.04
CA GLU A 146 14.66 -23.20 16.91
C GLU A 146 14.59 -24.57 16.22
N ARG A 147 15.53 -24.86 15.28
CA ARG A 147 15.73 -26.26 14.83
C ARG A 147 17.18 -26.60 14.66
#